data_a89bd7885aaffce669e7842086899073
#
_entry.id   a89bd7885aaffce669e7842086899073
#
_cell.length_a   1.000
_cell.length_b   1.000
_cell.length_c   1.000
_cell.angle_alpha   90.00
_cell.angle_beta   90.00
_cell.angle_gamma   90.00
#
_symmetry.space_group_name_H-M   'P 1'
#
loop_
_entity.id
_entity.type
_entity.pdbx_description
1 polymer ?
#
loop_
_entity_poly.entity_id
_entity_poly.type
_entity_poly.pdbx_seq_one_letter_code
_entity_poly.pdbx_strand_id
1 'polypeptide(L)'
;LKKNPVKCKIFNGENTEEVGFINPYLTSTKLEYIEKTSSSISHFPVLQKGSQPADNGFLILSSFEKETIENESENAKRFIKPFLGASELIKGEKRYCLWIEDSEALVANEIPQIRTRMENVRSFRLKSTKMSTVEWAEKPYAFTERRYKNSPCIIVPSHSSERREYIPIDYLDAGTVISNAAFAVYDAPLWLFGILTSR
;
A
#
# COMPACT_ATOMS: atom_id res chain seq x y z
N LEU A 1 -53.31 18.68 2.16
CA LEU A 1 -52.72 19.88 2.81
C LEU A 1 -51.43 20.24 2.09
N LYS A 2 -51.48 21.26 1.17
CA LYS A 2 -50.26 21.85 0.59
C LYS A 2 -49.53 22.60 1.71
N LYS A 3 -48.39 22.07 2.18
CA LYS A 3 -47.48 22.82 3.03
C LYS A 3 -46.94 23.99 2.21
N ASN A 4 -47.17 25.21 2.69
CA ASN A 4 -46.49 26.37 2.13
C ASN A 4 -44.99 26.18 2.24
N PRO A 5 -44.19 26.46 1.20
CA PRO A 5 -42.75 26.35 1.25
C PRO A 5 -42.25 27.26 2.39
N VAL A 6 -41.46 26.66 3.30
CA VAL A 6 -40.83 27.43 4.38
C VAL A 6 -39.73 28.27 3.71
N LYS A 7 -39.85 29.60 3.81
CA LYS A 7 -38.81 30.50 3.36
C LYS A 7 -37.76 30.63 4.47
N CYS A 8 -36.52 30.40 4.10
CA CYS A 8 -35.36 30.58 4.95
C CYS A 8 -34.67 31.90 4.64
N LYS A 9 -33.88 32.42 5.59
CA LYS A 9 -33.08 33.63 5.38
C LYS A 9 -31.62 33.35 5.71
N ILE A 10 -30.73 33.71 4.76
CA ILE A 10 -29.30 33.73 4.97
C ILE A 10 -28.85 35.15 5.26
N PHE A 11 -28.12 35.31 6.35
CA PHE A 11 -27.52 36.58 6.74
C PHE A 11 -26.03 36.55 6.40
N ASN A 12 -25.58 37.55 5.64
CA ASN A 12 -24.17 37.73 5.30
C ASN A 12 -23.78 39.18 5.62
N GLY A 13 -23.31 39.39 6.83
CA GLY A 13 -23.12 40.73 7.37
C GLY A 13 -24.44 41.52 7.45
N GLU A 14 -24.51 42.67 6.78
CA GLU A 14 -25.73 43.52 6.74
C GLU A 14 -26.73 43.06 5.66
N ASN A 15 -26.37 42.15 4.81
CA ASN A 15 -27.21 41.65 3.73
C ASN A 15 -28.03 40.45 4.17
N THR A 16 -29.30 40.42 3.76
CA THR A 16 -30.24 39.32 4.03
C THR A 16 -30.78 38.81 2.69
N GLU A 17 -30.65 37.51 2.44
CA GLU A 17 -31.21 36.84 1.27
C GLU A 17 -32.29 35.85 1.67
N GLU A 18 -33.47 35.92 1.02
CA GLU A 18 -34.51 34.91 1.20
C GLU A 18 -34.30 33.76 0.23
N VAL A 19 -34.17 32.52 0.77
CA VAL A 19 -33.89 31.32 0.02
C VAL A 19 -34.90 30.21 0.30
N GLY A 20 -35.06 29.29 -0.64
CA GLY A 20 -36.02 28.19 -0.50
C GLY A 20 -35.59 27.11 0.51
N PHE A 21 -34.28 26.98 0.74
CA PHE A 21 -33.69 26.09 1.75
C PHE A 21 -32.28 26.54 2.09
N ILE A 22 -31.75 26.04 3.22
CA ILE A 22 -30.37 26.26 3.64
C ILE A 22 -29.75 24.88 3.91
N ASN A 23 -28.59 24.65 3.35
CA ASN A 23 -27.80 23.41 3.57
C ASN A 23 -26.96 23.51 4.87
N PRO A 24 -26.37 22.41 5.37
CA PRO A 24 -25.52 22.42 6.57
C PRO A 24 -24.28 23.33 6.49
N TYR A 25 -23.88 23.78 5.31
CA TYR A 25 -22.82 24.78 5.11
C TYR A 25 -23.34 26.23 5.09
N LEU A 26 -24.61 26.42 5.46
CA LEU A 26 -25.27 27.73 5.50
C LEU A 26 -25.33 28.44 4.14
N THR A 27 -25.43 27.66 3.05
CA THR A 27 -25.61 28.17 1.68
C THR A 27 -26.96 27.73 1.11
N SER A 28 -27.45 28.43 0.07
CA SER A 28 -28.66 28.06 -0.68
C SER A 28 -28.43 27.04 -1.78
N THR A 29 -27.19 26.56 -1.93
CA THR A 29 -26.81 25.60 -2.99
C THR A 29 -27.35 24.21 -2.68
N LYS A 30 -27.92 23.54 -3.66
CA LYS A 30 -28.34 22.14 -3.53
C LYS A 30 -27.13 21.27 -3.20
N LEU A 31 -27.22 20.52 -2.11
CA LEU A 31 -26.20 19.53 -1.76
C LEU A 31 -26.41 18.25 -2.58
N GLU A 32 -25.36 17.82 -3.23
CA GLU A 32 -25.25 16.45 -3.71
C GLU A 32 -24.61 15.62 -2.60
N TYR A 33 -25.36 14.70 -2.02
CA TYR A 33 -24.85 13.79 -1.01
C TYR A 33 -24.06 12.69 -1.72
N ILE A 34 -22.76 12.62 -1.40
CA ILE A 34 -21.92 11.50 -1.82
C ILE A 34 -22.07 10.41 -0.76
N GLU A 35 -22.77 9.36 -1.10
CA GLU A 35 -22.90 8.19 -0.23
C GLU A 35 -21.60 7.38 -0.20
N LYS A 36 -21.34 6.75 0.96
CA LYS A 36 -20.20 5.84 1.09
C LYS A 36 -20.42 4.63 0.20
N THR A 37 -19.57 4.47 -0.81
CA THR A 37 -19.57 3.30 -1.69
C THR A 37 -18.37 2.40 -1.39
N SER A 38 -18.54 1.09 -1.60
CA SER A 38 -17.46 0.10 -1.49
C SER A 38 -16.66 -0.05 -2.80
N SER A 39 -17.16 0.53 -3.88
CA SER A 39 -16.52 0.50 -5.19
C SER A 39 -16.29 1.91 -5.72
N SER A 40 -15.19 2.08 -6.46
CA SER A 40 -14.92 3.32 -7.18
C SER A 40 -15.98 3.57 -8.26
N ILE A 41 -16.37 4.81 -8.42
CA ILE A 41 -17.20 5.27 -9.56
C ILE A 41 -16.40 5.34 -10.86
N SER A 42 -15.08 5.32 -10.79
CA SER A 42 -14.16 5.34 -11.92
C SER A 42 -13.68 3.92 -12.26
N HIS A 43 -13.34 3.70 -13.52
CA HIS A 43 -12.73 2.45 -14.00
C HIS A 43 -11.20 2.41 -13.84
N PHE A 44 -10.65 3.26 -13.00
CA PHE A 44 -9.21 3.31 -12.74
C PHE A 44 -8.75 2.12 -11.89
N PRO A 45 -7.47 1.72 -12.04
CA PRO A 45 -6.88 0.71 -11.17
C PRO A 45 -7.00 1.09 -9.69
N VAL A 46 -7.23 0.09 -8.85
CA VAL A 46 -7.50 0.30 -7.42
C VAL A 46 -6.21 0.63 -6.67
N LEU A 47 -6.25 1.68 -5.85
CA LEU A 47 -5.22 1.95 -4.85
C LEU A 47 -5.36 0.93 -3.71
N GLN A 48 -4.36 0.09 -3.52
CA GLN A 48 -4.34 -0.94 -2.48
C GLN A 48 -3.11 -0.82 -1.59
N LYS A 49 -3.23 -1.25 -0.34
CA LYS A 49 -2.10 -1.32 0.58
C LYS A 49 -1.08 -2.34 0.09
N GLY A 50 0.21 -2.08 0.31
CA GLY A 50 1.27 -3.03 -0.05
C GLY A 50 1.25 -4.31 0.78
N SER A 51 2.18 -5.21 0.47
CA SER A 51 2.30 -6.55 1.08
C SER A 51 2.88 -6.49 2.49
N GLN A 52 2.41 -7.39 3.38
CA GLN A 52 2.86 -7.46 4.77
C GLN A 52 3.53 -8.81 5.06
N PRO A 53 4.79 -8.81 5.54
CA PRO A 53 5.52 -10.05 5.82
C PRO A 53 5.14 -10.70 7.16
N ALA A 54 4.89 -9.94 8.23
CA ALA A 54 4.70 -10.43 9.61
C ALA A 54 5.77 -11.47 10.01
N ASP A 55 7.04 -11.07 9.95
CA ASP A 55 8.21 -11.95 9.95
C ASP A 55 9.33 -11.51 10.90
N ASN A 56 9.14 -10.44 11.67
CA ASN A 56 10.19 -9.78 12.47
C ASN A 56 11.42 -9.36 11.64
N GLY A 57 11.26 -9.11 10.34
CA GLY A 57 12.33 -8.69 9.44
C GLY A 57 13.16 -9.82 8.82
N PHE A 58 12.87 -11.09 9.13
CA PHE A 58 13.67 -12.21 8.61
C PHE A 58 13.49 -12.46 7.11
N LEU A 59 12.38 -12.03 6.50
CA LEU A 59 12.19 -12.08 5.06
C LEU A 59 12.67 -10.82 4.33
N ILE A 60 13.12 -9.82 5.08
CA ILE A 60 13.62 -8.57 4.53
C ILE A 60 15.14 -8.58 4.54
N LEU A 61 15.75 -8.05 3.49
CA LEU A 61 17.19 -8.07 3.27
C LEU A 61 17.73 -6.66 3.06
N SER A 62 18.85 -6.38 3.69
CA SER A 62 19.73 -5.28 3.32
C SER A 62 20.47 -5.60 2.00
N SER A 63 21.14 -4.60 1.41
CA SER A 63 22.00 -4.82 0.22
C SER A 63 23.12 -5.83 0.52
N PHE A 64 23.73 -5.75 1.70
CA PHE A 64 24.79 -6.67 2.11
C PHE A 64 24.28 -8.13 2.25
N GLU A 65 23.14 -8.33 2.90
CA GLU A 65 22.56 -9.67 3.06
C GLU A 65 22.13 -10.27 1.70
N LYS A 66 21.59 -9.45 0.81
CA LYS A 66 21.29 -9.85 -0.56
C LYS A 66 22.54 -10.36 -1.27
N GLU A 67 23.61 -9.57 -1.29
CA GLU A 67 24.88 -9.94 -1.93
C GLU A 67 25.46 -11.22 -1.34
N THR A 68 25.42 -11.37 -0.02
CA THR A 68 25.90 -12.58 0.67
C THR A 68 25.14 -13.83 0.21
N ILE A 69 23.80 -13.76 0.17
CA ILE A 69 22.96 -14.88 -0.26
C ILE A 69 23.19 -15.21 -1.76
N GLU A 70 23.31 -14.19 -2.61
CA GLU A 70 23.54 -14.37 -4.06
C GLU A 70 24.93 -14.96 -4.37
N ASN A 71 25.94 -14.59 -3.58
CA ASN A 71 27.30 -15.13 -3.73
C ASN A 71 27.41 -16.62 -3.32
N GLU A 72 26.62 -17.04 -2.32
CA GLU A 72 26.59 -18.43 -1.89
C GLU A 72 25.79 -19.33 -2.82
N SER A 73 24.72 -18.80 -3.42
CA SER A 73 23.84 -19.56 -4.31
C SER A 73 23.25 -18.69 -5.40
N GLU A 74 23.66 -18.94 -6.65
CA GLU A 74 23.09 -18.25 -7.80
C GLU A 74 21.59 -18.49 -7.95
N ASN A 75 21.11 -19.67 -7.54
CA ASN A 75 19.69 -20.00 -7.52
C ASN A 75 18.88 -19.14 -6.57
N ALA A 76 19.50 -18.48 -5.60
CA ALA A 76 18.82 -17.60 -4.65
C ALA A 76 18.32 -16.30 -5.30
N LYS A 77 18.96 -15.83 -6.37
CA LYS A 77 18.61 -14.58 -7.06
C LYS A 77 17.14 -14.49 -7.45
N ARG A 78 16.55 -15.60 -7.88
CA ARG A 78 15.16 -15.65 -8.33
C ARG A 78 14.14 -15.39 -7.21
N PHE A 79 14.53 -15.63 -5.96
CA PHE A 79 13.70 -15.41 -4.77
C PHE A 79 13.83 -13.99 -4.19
N ILE A 80 14.79 -13.21 -4.67
CA ILE A 80 15.08 -11.88 -4.14
C ILE A 80 14.45 -10.81 -5.03
N LYS A 81 13.62 -9.96 -4.44
CA LYS A 81 13.00 -8.82 -5.14
C LYS A 81 13.29 -7.51 -4.41
N PRO A 82 13.38 -6.38 -5.13
CA PRO A 82 13.34 -5.07 -4.51
C PRO A 82 12.11 -4.91 -3.64
N PHE A 83 12.26 -4.27 -2.48
CA PHE A 83 11.20 -4.05 -1.49
C PHE A 83 11.15 -2.58 -1.11
N LEU A 84 10.08 -1.89 -1.47
CA LEU A 84 9.89 -0.47 -1.23
C LEU A 84 8.70 -0.20 -0.32
N GLY A 85 8.94 0.67 0.67
CA GLY A 85 7.91 1.31 1.47
C GLY A 85 8.05 2.82 1.44
N ALA A 86 7.35 3.53 2.31
CA ALA A 86 7.41 4.98 2.38
C ALA A 86 8.82 5.50 2.74
N SER A 87 9.52 4.83 3.64
CA SER A 87 10.87 5.23 4.09
C SER A 87 11.89 5.11 2.96
N GLU A 88 11.89 3.97 2.28
CA GLU A 88 12.80 3.68 1.18
C GLU A 88 12.58 4.66 0.02
N LEU A 89 11.31 4.94 -0.31
CA LEU A 89 10.95 5.91 -1.35
C LEU A 89 11.44 7.32 -1.00
N ILE A 90 11.19 7.75 0.24
CA ILE A 90 11.50 9.12 0.68
C ILE A 90 13.00 9.36 0.85
N LYS A 91 13.75 8.34 1.30
CA LYS A 91 15.19 8.46 1.61
C LYS A 91 16.09 7.91 0.51
N GLY A 92 15.53 7.22 -0.49
CA GLY A 92 16.31 6.54 -1.53
C GLY A 92 17.06 5.29 -1.02
N GLU A 93 16.62 4.71 0.09
CA GLU A 93 17.23 3.51 0.66
C GLU A 93 16.90 2.28 -0.17
N LYS A 94 17.87 1.37 -0.32
CA LYS A 94 17.66 0.10 -1.03
C LYS A 94 17.42 -1.01 -0.04
N ARG A 95 16.26 -1.68 -0.17
CA ARG A 95 15.91 -2.89 0.56
C ARG A 95 15.38 -3.95 -0.40
N TYR A 96 15.47 -5.18 0.03
CA TYR A 96 15.02 -6.33 -0.73
C TYR A 96 14.19 -7.24 0.16
N CYS A 97 13.49 -8.20 -0.45
CA CYS A 97 12.79 -9.24 0.30
C CYS A 97 12.92 -10.59 -0.39
N LEU A 98 12.76 -11.63 0.39
CA LEU A 98 12.54 -12.98 -0.11
C LEU A 98 11.08 -13.09 -0.53
N TRP A 99 10.85 -13.32 -1.81
CA TRP A 99 9.52 -13.55 -2.38
C TRP A 99 9.49 -14.93 -3.00
N ILE A 100 8.93 -15.88 -2.26
CA ILE A 100 8.93 -17.31 -2.60
C ILE A 100 7.49 -17.72 -2.86
N GLU A 101 7.24 -18.35 -4.01
CA GLU A 101 5.95 -18.92 -4.34
C GLU A 101 5.79 -20.31 -3.71
N ASP A 102 4.54 -20.76 -3.48
CA ASP A 102 4.25 -22.04 -2.82
C ASP A 102 4.91 -23.23 -3.55
N SER A 103 4.95 -23.19 -4.88
CA SER A 103 5.59 -24.21 -5.72
C SER A 103 7.12 -24.27 -5.60
N GLU A 104 7.73 -23.21 -5.11
CA GLU A 104 9.18 -23.05 -5.03
C GLU A 104 9.72 -23.19 -3.59
N ALA A 105 8.83 -23.35 -2.61
CA ALA A 105 9.18 -23.38 -1.20
C ALA A 105 10.21 -24.48 -0.85
N LEU A 106 10.11 -25.66 -1.48
CA LEU A 106 11.06 -26.76 -1.26
C LEU A 106 12.44 -26.41 -1.79
N VAL A 107 12.52 -25.85 -2.97
CA VAL A 107 13.80 -25.45 -3.59
C VAL A 107 14.44 -24.30 -2.80
N ALA A 108 13.67 -23.34 -2.36
CA ALA A 108 14.15 -22.25 -1.50
C ALA A 108 14.70 -22.79 -0.15
N ASN A 109 14.09 -23.83 0.40
CA ASN A 109 14.52 -24.47 1.63
C ASN A 109 15.84 -25.29 1.50
N GLU A 110 16.27 -25.61 0.30
CA GLU A 110 17.58 -26.23 0.06
C GLU A 110 18.74 -25.25 0.25
N ILE A 111 18.48 -23.94 0.15
CA ILE A 111 19.46 -22.88 0.32
C ILE A 111 19.62 -22.58 1.83
N PRO A 112 20.80 -22.86 2.43
CA PRO A 112 20.97 -22.82 3.89
C PRO A 112 20.59 -21.48 4.55
N GLN A 113 20.97 -20.36 3.95
CA GLN A 113 20.64 -19.04 4.46
C GLN A 113 19.14 -18.72 4.40
N ILE A 114 18.45 -19.11 3.32
CA ILE A 114 17.02 -18.94 3.18
C ILE A 114 16.29 -19.84 4.20
N ARG A 115 16.72 -21.10 4.35
CA ARG A 115 16.20 -22.04 5.34
C ARG A 115 16.26 -21.46 6.75
N THR A 116 17.43 -20.99 7.17
CA THR A 116 17.61 -20.38 8.50
C THR A 116 16.66 -19.21 8.74
N ARG A 117 16.47 -18.36 7.74
CA ARG A 117 15.50 -17.26 7.81
C ARG A 117 14.07 -17.76 7.95
N MET A 118 13.69 -18.77 7.18
CA MET A 118 12.35 -19.39 7.27
C MET A 118 12.10 -20.02 8.64
N GLU A 119 13.09 -20.69 9.23
CA GLU A 119 13.02 -21.25 10.59
C GLU A 119 12.82 -20.15 11.64
N ASN A 120 13.52 -19.04 11.50
CA ASN A 120 13.37 -17.87 12.36
C ASN A 120 11.97 -17.24 12.23
N VAL A 121 11.43 -17.11 11.01
CA VAL A 121 10.05 -16.66 10.76
C VAL A 121 9.04 -17.59 11.44
N ARG A 122 9.20 -18.91 11.27
CA ARG A 122 8.33 -19.91 11.88
C ARG A 122 8.35 -19.76 13.41
N SER A 123 9.53 -19.69 13.99
CA SER A 123 9.72 -19.54 15.45
C SER A 123 9.08 -18.25 15.96
N PHE A 124 9.22 -17.15 15.24
CA PHE A 124 8.59 -15.88 15.58
C PHE A 124 7.06 -15.96 15.52
N ARG A 125 6.50 -16.53 14.45
CA ARG A 125 5.05 -16.64 14.27
C ARG A 125 4.40 -17.54 15.31
N LEU A 126 5.04 -18.66 15.68
CA LEU A 126 4.54 -19.57 16.73
C LEU A 126 4.48 -18.92 18.13
N LYS A 127 5.29 -17.89 18.38
CA LYS A 127 5.30 -17.13 19.65
C LYS A 127 4.26 -16.01 19.68
N SER A 128 3.52 -15.80 18.58
CA SER A 128 2.55 -14.71 18.51
C SER A 128 1.31 -15.03 19.36
N THR A 129 0.77 -14.01 20.02
CA THR A 129 -0.52 -14.08 20.72
C THR A 129 -1.72 -14.04 19.75
N LYS A 130 -1.48 -13.64 18.50
CA LYS A 130 -2.52 -13.53 17.47
C LYS A 130 -2.61 -14.82 16.68
N MET A 131 -3.71 -15.57 16.84
CA MET A 131 -3.95 -16.87 16.17
C MET A 131 -3.74 -16.81 14.65
N SER A 132 -4.25 -15.77 14.00
CA SER A 132 -4.05 -15.62 12.55
C SER A 132 -2.56 -15.47 12.13
N THR A 133 -1.67 -15.05 13.03
CA THR A 133 -0.23 -15.05 12.77
C THR A 133 0.38 -16.43 13.02
N VAL A 134 -0.10 -17.15 14.03
CA VAL A 134 0.33 -18.52 14.34
C VAL A 134 0.03 -19.49 13.18
N GLU A 135 -1.14 -19.38 12.56
CA GLU A 135 -1.52 -20.18 11.38
C GLU A 135 -0.53 -20.03 10.22
N TRP A 136 0.03 -18.81 10.02
CA TRP A 136 1.03 -18.55 9.01
C TRP A 136 2.42 -19.15 9.32
N ALA A 137 2.63 -19.76 10.49
CA ALA A 137 3.86 -20.50 10.79
C ALA A 137 4.05 -21.75 9.91
N GLU A 138 2.97 -22.27 9.31
CA GLU A 138 3.01 -23.38 8.33
C GLU A 138 3.62 -22.94 6.98
N LYS A 139 3.59 -21.64 6.67
CA LYS A 139 4.17 -21.07 5.45
C LYS A 139 5.21 -20.00 5.79
N PRO A 140 6.34 -20.34 6.44
CA PRO A 140 7.31 -19.37 6.92
C PRO A 140 8.03 -18.58 5.80
N TYR A 141 7.99 -19.08 4.58
CA TYR A 141 8.53 -18.42 3.38
C TYR A 141 7.61 -17.32 2.82
N ALA A 142 6.34 -17.34 3.20
CA ALA A 142 5.34 -16.47 2.58
C ALA A 142 5.05 -15.22 3.42
N PHE A 143 4.77 -14.11 2.75
CA PHE A 143 4.16 -12.94 3.36
C PHE A 143 2.72 -13.27 3.77
N THR A 144 2.27 -12.74 4.89
CA THR A 144 0.89 -12.95 5.38
C THR A 144 -0.15 -12.21 4.55
N GLU A 145 0.25 -11.10 3.91
CA GLU A 145 -0.56 -10.39 2.93
C GLU A 145 0.24 -10.23 1.64
N ARG A 146 -0.19 -10.91 0.59
CA ARG A 146 0.48 -10.95 -0.71
C ARG A 146 -0.33 -10.16 -1.72
N ARG A 147 0.05 -8.91 -1.93
CA ARG A 147 -0.63 -7.99 -2.87
C ARG A 147 0.23 -7.61 -4.06
N TYR A 148 1.44 -8.14 -4.15
CA TYR A 148 2.35 -7.91 -5.25
C TYR A 148 1.79 -8.46 -6.56
N LYS A 149 1.90 -7.65 -7.62
CA LYS A 149 1.72 -8.07 -9.00
C LYS A 149 2.99 -7.75 -9.79
N ASN A 150 3.37 -8.63 -10.69
CA ASN A 150 4.52 -8.41 -11.55
C ASN A 150 4.14 -7.49 -12.74
N SER A 151 3.79 -6.26 -12.42
CA SER A 151 3.41 -5.22 -13.38
C SER A 151 3.92 -3.86 -12.92
N PRO A 152 4.03 -2.86 -13.81
CA PRO A 152 4.33 -1.49 -13.43
C PRO A 152 3.30 -0.98 -12.42
N CYS A 153 3.74 -0.14 -11.49
CA CYS A 153 2.84 0.41 -10.49
C CYS A 153 3.21 1.83 -10.06
N ILE A 154 2.22 2.57 -9.60
CA ILE A 154 2.44 3.82 -8.89
C ILE A 154 2.54 3.49 -7.39
N ILE A 155 3.64 3.91 -6.74
CA ILE A 155 3.79 3.83 -5.29
C ILE A 155 3.40 5.16 -4.64
N VAL A 156 2.58 5.08 -3.60
CA VAL A 156 2.14 6.24 -2.81
C VAL A 156 2.45 5.95 -1.34
N PRO A 157 3.27 6.77 -0.66
CA PRO A 157 3.58 6.55 0.75
C PRO A 157 2.31 6.69 1.60
N SER A 158 2.18 5.86 2.64
CA SER A 158 1.04 5.92 3.55
C SER A 158 1.05 7.16 4.46
N HIS A 159 2.18 7.82 4.57
CA HIS A 159 2.37 9.06 5.32
C HIS A 159 3.46 9.91 4.66
N SER A 160 3.32 11.22 4.81
CA SER A 160 4.28 12.21 4.33
C SER A 160 4.39 13.35 5.36
N SER A 161 5.32 14.27 5.15
CA SER A 161 5.48 15.45 5.99
C SER A 161 4.59 16.59 5.48
N GLU A 162 3.94 17.31 6.38
CA GLU A 162 3.20 18.56 6.09
C GLU A 162 4.05 19.65 5.44
N ARG A 163 5.39 19.57 5.63
CA ARG A 163 6.35 20.52 5.06
C ARG A 163 6.67 20.25 3.59
N ARG A 164 6.13 19.19 3.01
CA ARG A 164 6.33 18.86 1.58
C ARG A 164 5.24 19.51 0.75
N GLU A 165 5.64 20.23 -0.27
CA GLU A 165 4.72 20.84 -1.23
C GLU A 165 3.96 19.76 -2.04
N TYR A 166 4.65 18.62 -2.31
CA TYR A 166 4.09 17.49 -3.07
C TYR A 166 4.21 16.19 -2.27
N ILE A 167 3.24 15.31 -2.43
CA ILE A 167 3.33 13.93 -1.95
C ILE A 167 4.38 13.21 -2.81
N PRO A 168 5.38 12.56 -2.20
CA PRO A 168 6.43 11.83 -2.95
C PRO A 168 5.85 10.54 -3.54
N ILE A 169 5.28 10.63 -4.73
CA ILE A 169 4.74 9.52 -5.52
C ILE A 169 5.78 9.16 -6.57
N ASP A 170 5.92 7.89 -6.89
CA ASP A 170 6.82 7.43 -7.96
C ASP A 170 6.16 6.38 -8.84
N TYR A 171 6.67 6.22 -10.06
CA TYR A 171 6.25 5.20 -11.03
C TYR A 171 7.36 4.15 -11.14
N LEU A 172 7.03 2.93 -10.80
CA LEU A 172 7.97 1.81 -10.75
C LEU A 172 7.70 0.80 -11.85
N ASP A 173 8.77 0.27 -12.42
CA ASP A 173 8.70 -0.87 -13.32
C ASP A 173 8.25 -2.15 -12.59
N ALA A 174 7.90 -3.18 -13.35
CA ALA A 174 7.57 -4.49 -12.82
C ALA A 174 8.71 -5.07 -11.97
N GLY A 175 8.39 -5.93 -11.01
CA GLY A 175 9.38 -6.66 -10.21
C GLY A 175 9.56 -6.15 -8.78
N THR A 176 9.05 -4.96 -8.42
CA THR A 176 9.19 -4.39 -7.09
C THR A 176 8.01 -4.75 -6.18
N VAL A 177 8.29 -5.30 -5.02
CA VAL A 177 7.30 -5.59 -3.96
C VAL A 177 7.10 -4.33 -3.13
N ILE A 178 5.85 -3.86 -3.06
CA ILE A 178 5.50 -2.70 -2.22
C ILE A 178 5.15 -3.16 -0.81
N SER A 179 5.75 -2.53 0.19
CA SER A 179 5.54 -2.78 1.61
C SER A 179 4.19 -2.21 2.09
N ASN A 180 3.65 -2.78 3.15
CA ASN A 180 2.44 -2.27 3.82
C ASN A 180 2.58 -0.85 4.43
N ALA A 181 3.78 -0.26 4.41
CA ALA A 181 4.03 1.15 4.74
C ALA A 181 3.74 2.11 3.56
N ALA A 182 3.33 1.57 2.42
CA ALA A 182 2.92 2.34 1.24
C ALA A 182 1.69 1.70 0.59
N PHE A 183 1.10 2.44 -0.35
CA PHE A 183 0.05 1.96 -1.23
C PHE A 183 0.62 1.74 -2.63
N ALA A 184 -0.01 0.86 -3.40
CA ALA A 184 0.31 0.59 -4.79
C ALA A 184 -0.93 0.70 -5.67
N VAL A 185 -0.76 1.27 -6.86
CA VAL A 185 -1.72 1.17 -7.96
C VAL A 185 -1.03 0.35 -9.05
N TYR A 186 -1.32 -0.96 -9.09
CA TYR A 186 -0.77 -1.85 -10.10
C TYR A 186 -1.49 -1.66 -11.44
N ASP A 187 -0.81 -2.00 -12.53
CA ASP A 187 -1.31 -1.86 -13.90
C ASP A 187 -1.68 -0.39 -14.24
N ALA A 188 -1.07 0.56 -13.54
CA ALA A 188 -1.33 1.97 -13.71
C ALA A 188 -0.77 2.48 -15.05
N PRO A 189 -1.57 3.15 -15.88
CA PRO A 189 -1.05 3.81 -17.06
C PRO A 189 -0.22 5.03 -16.67
N LEU A 190 0.84 5.31 -17.42
CA LEU A 190 1.78 6.41 -17.11
C LEU A 190 1.10 7.79 -17.04
N TRP A 191 0.04 8.00 -17.83
CA TRP A 191 -0.71 9.27 -17.78
C TRP A 191 -1.37 9.50 -16.42
N LEU A 192 -1.78 8.42 -15.71
CA LEU A 192 -2.35 8.53 -14.37
C LEU A 192 -1.32 9.06 -13.37
N PHE A 193 -0.06 8.61 -13.48
CA PHE A 193 1.05 9.17 -12.72
C PHE A 193 1.22 10.66 -12.98
N GLY A 194 1.18 11.09 -14.25
CA GLY A 194 1.25 12.50 -14.63
C GLY A 194 0.13 13.35 -13.99
N ILE A 195 -1.11 12.83 -13.93
CA ILE A 195 -2.22 13.53 -13.26
C ILE A 195 -2.00 13.61 -11.75
N LEU A 196 -1.61 12.51 -11.11
CA LEU A 196 -1.41 12.46 -9.65
C LEU A 196 -0.25 13.33 -9.17
N THR A 197 0.73 13.60 -10.03
CA THR A 197 1.89 14.46 -9.73
C THR A 197 1.75 15.88 -10.26
N SER A 198 0.66 16.19 -11.00
CA SER A 198 0.39 17.54 -11.49
C SER A 198 -0.08 18.47 -10.37
N ARG A 199 0.09 19.77 -10.62
CA ARG A 199 -0.41 20.85 -9.76
C ARG A 199 -1.89 21.12 -10.02
#